data_4ca83d2dab5e9a10b6ca1e054b5c35ba
#
_entry.id   4ca83d2dab5e9a10b6ca1e054b5c35ba
#
_cell.length_a   1.000
_cell.length_b   1.000
_cell.length_c   1.000
_cell.angle_alpha   90.00
_cell.angle_beta   90.00
_cell.angle_gamma   90.00
#
_symmetry.space_group_name_H-M   'P 1'
#
loop_
_entity.id
_entity.type
_entity.pdbx_description
1 polymer ?
#
loop_
_entity_poly.entity_id
_entity_poly.type
_entity_poly.pdbx_seq_one_letter_code
_entity_poly.pdbx_strand_id
1 'polypeptide(L)'
;MPRIPSVPSTAAAPAAVNAPPARRAPAHRNEVVLAGRVTAEPSVRELPSGEHLVSWRISVARPPSDLRRGPQADPFTCVSFRPDIREAVRGWRIGDLVQVSGALRRRYRRAARGGGGTVEVEATGVRALGTGEEGGADPTGRTPDRP
;
A
#
# COMPACT_ATOMS: atom_id res chain seq x y z
N MET A 1 -45.22 -22.49 10.09
CA MET A 1 -44.87 -22.19 10.00
C MET A 1 -44.09 -21.63 9.72
N PRO A 2 -43.76 -21.41 9.58
CA PRO A 2 -42.98 -20.98 9.24
C PRO A 2 -42.10 -20.24 9.30
N ARG A 3 -41.72 -20.00 9.23
CA ARG A 3 -40.94 -19.38 9.28
C ARG A 3 -39.97 -19.14 8.80
N ILE A 4 -39.63 -18.98 8.60
CA ILE A 4 -38.83 -18.90 8.11
C ILE A 4 -38.21 -18.21 7.82
N PRO A 5 -38.01 -17.90 7.57
CA PRO A 5 -37.36 -17.30 7.13
C PRO A 5 -36.44 -16.87 7.14
N SER A 6 -36.20 -16.65 7.19
CA SER A 6 -35.43 -16.15 7.15
C SER A 6 -34.58 -15.83 6.77
N VAL A 7 -34.29 -15.75 6.72
CA VAL A 7 -33.55 -15.54 6.28
C VAL A 7 -32.94 -14.67 5.97
N PRO A 8 -33.00 -14.26 5.55
CA PRO A 8 -32.53 -13.24 5.17
C PRO A 8 -31.40 -12.96 5.71
N SER A 9 -31.35 -13.07 6.31
CA SER A 9 -30.35 -12.87 6.91
C SER A 9 -29.29 -12.72 6.20
N THR A 10 -29.21 -13.17 5.54
CA THR A 10 -28.27 -13.11 4.77
C THR A 10 -27.70 -11.88 4.57
N ALA A 11 -28.31 -11.21 4.12
CA ALA A 11 -27.80 -10.02 3.86
C ALA A 11 -26.98 -9.61 4.94
N ALA A 12 -27.30 -9.98 5.89
CA ALA A 12 -26.55 -9.62 6.94
C ALA A 12 -25.13 -9.76 6.74
N ALA A 13 -24.78 -10.59 6.04
CA ALA A 13 -23.42 -10.80 5.86
C ALA A 13 -22.65 -9.55 5.81
N PRO A 14 -22.88 -8.77 4.95
CA PRO A 14 -22.12 -7.61 4.79
C PRO A 14 -22.17 -6.83 6.03
N ALA A 15 -23.22 -6.73 6.50
CA ALA A 15 -23.34 -5.96 7.62
C ALA A 15 -22.52 -6.54 8.68
N ALA A 16 -22.50 -7.72 8.73
CA ALA A 16 -21.77 -8.33 9.73
C ALA A 16 -20.42 -7.81 9.75
N VAL A 17 -19.91 -7.61 8.71
CA VAL A 17 -18.64 -7.17 8.64
C VAL A 17 -18.46 -6.00 9.44
N ASN A 18 -19.21 -5.11 9.37
CA ASN A 18 -19.02 -4.01 10.10
C ASN A 18 -19.50 -4.10 11.42
N ALA A 19 -20.27 -4.76 11.69
CA ALA A 19 -20.75 -4.82 12.96
C ALA A 19 -20.01 -5.43 13.90
N PRO A 20 -19.39 -5.89 13.93
CA PRO A 20 -18.74 -6.59 14.73
C PRO A 20 -18.67 -6.47 16.02
N PRO A 21 -18.02 -6.62 16.42
CA PRO A 21 -17.64 -6.72 17.63
C PRO A 21 -18.16 -5.90 18.56
N ALA A 22 -19.10 -5.73 18.46
CA ALA A 22 -19.64 -5.00 19.33
C ALA A 22 -19.11 -5.14 20.66
N ARG A 23 -19.15 -6.12 21.22
CA ARG A 23 -18.77 -6.21 22.46
C ARG A 23 -17.49 -5.90 22.79
N ARG A 24 -16.66 -5.98 22.11
CA ARG A 24 -15.42 -5.77 22.46
C ARG A 24 -15.10 -4.40 22.28
N ALA A 25 -14.13 -3.90 22.75
CA ALA A 25 -13.71 -2.59 22.57
C ALA A 25 -13.74 -2.25 21.15
N PRO A 26 -13.91 -1.08 20.80
CA PRO A 26 -13.96 -0.70 19.45
C PRO A 26 -12.67 -1.05 18.83
N ALA A 27 -12.72 -1.62 17.76
CA ALA A 27 -11.55 -2.03 17.10
C ALA A 27 -10.91 -0.85 16.44
N HIS A 28 -9.63 -0.73 16.52
CA HIS A 28 -8.94 0.30 15.82
C HIS A 28 -8.78 -0.20 14.40
N ARG A 29 -8.62 0.69 13.47
CA ARG A 29 -8.45 0.30 12.10
C ARG A 29 -7.30 1.00 11.45
N ASN A 30 -6.50 0.31 10.74
CA ASN A 30 -5.34 0.89 10.08
C ASN A 30 -5.10 0.11 8.80
N GLU A 31 -5.73 0.52 7.73
CA GLU A 31 -5.64 -0.14 6.47
C GLU A 31 -5.38 0.85 5.37
N VAL A 32 -4.46 0.55 4.51
CA VAL A 32 -4.11 1.43 3.43
C VAL A 32 -3.95 0.64 2.19
N VAL A 33 -4.37 1.16 1.07
CA VAL A 33 -4.14 0.56 -0.23
C VAL A 33 -3.65 1.68 -1.12
N LEU A 34 -2.47 1.51 -1.69
CA LEU A 34 -1.90 2.52 -2.55
C LEU A 34 -1.51 1.92 -3.88
N ALA A 35 -1.62 2.68 -4.92
CA ALA A 35 -1.13 2.25 -6.22
C ALA A 35 -0.30 3.39 -6.75
N GLY A 36 0.89 3.10 -7.18
CA GLY A 36 1.78 4.14 -7.68
C GLY A 36 2.98 3.56 -8.38
N ARG A 37 3.89 4.43 -8.77
CA ARG A 37 5.07 4.01 -9.49
C ARG A 37 6.24 3.84 -8.55
N VAL A 38 7.01 2.82 -8.77
CA VAL A 38 8.19 2.57 -7.97
C VAL A 38 9.21 3.66 -8.24
N THR A 39 9.72 4.30 -7.23
CA THR A 39 10.73 5.33 -7.39
C THR A 39 12.05 4.93 -6.73
N ALA A 40 12.07 3.88 -5.94
CA ALA A 40 13.32 3.33 -5.44
C ALA A 40 13.10 1.84 -5.40
N GLU A 41 14.00 1.10 -6.02
CA GLU A 41 13.85 -0.32 -6.11
C GLU A 41 13.99 -1.01 -4.77
N PRO A 42 13.41 -2.17 -4.61
CA PRO A 42 13.47 -2.85 -3.33
C PRO A 42 14.89 -3.17 -2.91
N SER A 43 15.18 -2.97 -1.68
CA SER A 43 16.48 -3.33 -1.14
C SER A 43 16.24 -4.08 0.16
N VAL A 44 17.07 -5.04 0.45
CA VAL A 44 16.92 -5.88 1.60
C VAL A 44 18.03 -5.61 2.59
N ARG A 45 17.70 -5.50 3.85
CA ARG A 45 18.68 -5.27 4.84
C ARG A 45 18.47 -6.22 5.98
N GLU A 46 19.51 -6.80 6.51
CA GLU A 46 19.39 -7.70 7.60
C GLU A 46 19.48 -6.91 8.90
N LEU A 47 18.59 -7.12 9.82
CA LEU A 47 18.59 -6.40 11.05
C LEU A 47 19.36 -7.17 12.11
N PRO A 48 19.73 -6.52 13.19
CA PRO A 48 20.44 -7.21 14.25
C PRO A 48 19.69 -8.41 14.77
N SER A 49 18.40 -8.44 14.65
CA SER A 49 17.64 -9.57 15.11
C SER A 49 17.77 -10.76 14.19
N GLY A 50 18.34 -10.57 13.05
CA GLY A 50 18.43 -11.64 12.07
C GLY A 50 17.31 -11.57 11.06
N GLU A 51 16.34 -10.72 11.28
CA GLU A 51 15.25 -10.61 10.33
C GLU A 51 15.68 -9.81 9.16
N HIS A 52 15.02 -9.99 8.04
CA HIS A 52 15.33 -9.22 6.85
C HIS A 52 14.21 -8.25 6.59
N LEU A 53 14.57 -7.03 6.33
CA LEU A 53 13.58 -6.00 6.04
C LEU A 53 13.76 -5.60 4.59
N VAL A 54 12.70 -5.67 3.81
CA VAL A 54 12.79 -5.19 2.45
C VAL A 54 12.11 -3.84 2.44
N SER A 55 12.64 -2.89 1.72
CA SER A 55 12.01 -1.58 1.61
C SER A 55 12.08 -1.07 0.20
N TRP A 56 11.11 -0.31 -0.19
CA TRP A 56 11.08 0.30 -1.52
C TRP A 56 10.26 1.58 -1.40
N ARG A 57 10.19 2.36 -2.45
CA ARG A 57 9.43 3.57 -2.45
C ARG A 57 8.55 3.68 -3.62
N ILE A 58 7.38 4.26 -3.46
CA ILE A 58 6.47 4.48 -4.57
C ILE A 58 6.00 5.93 -4.54
N SER A 59 5.56 6.42 -5.66
CA SER A 59 5.03 7.75 -5.77
C SER A 59 3.61 7.61 -6.24
N VAL A 60 2.69 8.20 -5.53
CA VAL A 60 1.26 8.09 -5.83
C VAL A 60 0.79 9.44 -6.33
N ALA A 61 0.34 9.49 -7.56
CA ALA A 61 -0.06 10.75 -8.16
C ALA A 61 -1.32 11.27 -7.51
N ARG A 62 -1.43 12.55 -7.35
CA ARG A 62 -2.62 13.14 -6.80
C ARG A 62 -3.62 13.33 -7.91
N PRO A 63 -4.90 13.20 -7.65
CA PRO A 63 -5.89 13.40 -8.68
C PRO A 63 -5.87 14.85 -9.09
N PRO A 64 -6.26 15.16 -10.31
CA PRO A 64 -6.23 16.53 -10.79
C PRO A 64 -6.95 17.51 -9.86
N SER A 65 -7.96 17.05 -9.18
CA SER A 65 -8.68 17.94 -8.31
C SER A 65 -7.86 18.39 -7.13
N ASP A 66 -6.80 17.71 -6.82
CA ASP A 66 -5.97 18.05 -5.71
C ASP A 66 -4.67 18.71 -6.06
N LEU A 67 -4.52 19.17 -7.25
CA LEU A 67 -3.26 19.78 -7.65
C LEU A 67 -3.12 21.26 -7.44
N ARG A 68 -4.07 21.91 -6.89
CA ARG A 68 -3.97 23.29 -6.67
C ARG A 68 -2.80 23.72 -5.92
N ARG A 69 -2.29 23.05 -5.05
CA ARG A 69 -1.14 23.44 -4.38
C ARG A 69 -0.29 22.33 -4.06
N GLY A 70 0.91 22.44 -3.99
CA GLY A 70 1.83 21.43 -3.59
C GLY A 70 2.20 20.50 -4.67
N PRO A 71 2.83 19.40 -4.33
CA PRO A 71 3.35 18.45 -5.30
C PRO A 71 2.27 17.71 -6.01
N GLN A 72 2.58 17.19 -7.15
CA GLN A 72 1.64 16.44 -7.91
C GLN A 72 1.58 14.99 -7.53
N ALA A 73 2.47 14.55 -6.70
CA ALA A 73 2.50 13.17 -6.25
C ALA A 73 3.06 13.11 -4.86
N ASP A 74 2.70 12.07 -4.15
CA ASP A 74 3.18 11.87 -2.80
C ASP A 74 4.05 10.65 -2.73
N PRO A 75 5.22 10.73 -2.13
CA PRO A 75 6.10 9.59 -2.01
C PRO A 75 5.81 8.81 -0.74
N PHE A 76 5.88 7.51 -0.82
CA PHE A 76 5.69 6.69 0.35
C PHE A 76 6.76 5.62 0.41
N THR A 77 7.29 5.36 1.60
CA THR A 77 8.22 4.28 1.81
C THR A 77 7.42 3.08 2.25
N CYS A 78 7.68 1.94 1.63
CA CYS A 78 7.00 0.71 1.96
C CYS A 78 8.01 -0.28 2.48
N VAL A 79 7.64 -1.05 3.47
CA VAL A 79 8.55 -2.01 4.07
C VAL A 79 7.83 -3.29 4.36
N SER A 80 8.56 -4.37 4.53
CA SER A 80 7.96 -5.62 4.97
C SER A 80 9.02 -6.53 5.56
N PHE A 81 8.62 -7.34 6.53
CA PHE A 81 9.52 -8.31 7.11
C PHE A 81 9.11 -9.67 6.58
N ARG A 82 8.09 -9.75 5.77
CA ARG A 82 7.57 -11.03 5.31
C ARG A 82 8.36 -11.57 4.14
N PRO A 83 8.77 -12.82 4.18
CA PRO A 83 9.53 -13.40 3.09
C PRO A 83 8.74 -13.44 1.78
N ASP A 84 7.44 -13.67 1.86
CA ASP A 84 6.64 -13.75 0.65
C ASP A 84 6.57 -12.39 -0.04
N ILE A 85 6.53 -11.31 0.73
CA ILE A 85 6.50 -9.99 0.13
C ILE A 85 7.88 -9.70 -0.46
N ARG A 86 8.94 -10.09 0.24
CA ARG A 86 10.27 -9.83 -0.25
C ARG A 86 10.45 -10.53 -1.60
N GLU A 87 9.95 -11.71 -1.70
CA GLU A 87 10.09 -12.43 -2.94
C GLU A 87 9.24 -11.80 -4.01
N ALA A 88 8.05 -11.36 -3.66
CA ALA A 88 7.15 -10.79 -4.65
C ALA A 88 7.68 -9.50 -5.25
N VAL A 89 8.35 -8.68 -4.48
CA VAL A 89 8.81 -7.41 -5.00
C VAL A 89 10.19 -7.47 -5.61
N ARG A 90 10.87 -8.63 -5.49
CA ARG A 90 12.16 -8.76 -6.02
C ARG A 90 12.46 -8.24 -7.37
N GLY A 91 11.70 -8.36 -8.29
CA GLY A 91 11.99 -7.87 -9.61
C GLY A 91 11.45 -6.51 -9.95
N TRP A 92 10.91 -5.82 -8.97
CA TRP A 92 10.31 -4.53 -9.27
C TRP A 92 11.38 -3.51 -9.62
N ARG A 93 11.10 -2.68 -10.62
CA ARG A 93 12.02 -1.68 -11.04
C ARG A 93 11.42 -0.31 -11.05
N ILE A 94 12.22 0.70 -11.03
CA ILE A 94 11.75 2.07 -11.06
C ILE A 94 10.84 2.25 -12.24
N GLY A 95 9.70 2.83 -12.02
CA GLY A 95 8.72 3.07 -13.06
C GLY A 95 7.59 2.08 -13.08
N ASP A 96 7.76 0.93 -12.45
CA ASP A 96 6.70 -0.06 -12.46
C ASP A 96 5.49 0.45 -11.69
N LEU A 97 4.30 0.13 -12.15
CA LEU A 97 3.10 0.52 -11.47
C LEU A 97 2.71 -0.64 -10.58
N VAL A 98 2.59 -0.39 -9.31
CA VAL A 98 2.34 -1.45 -8.35
C VAL A 98 1.28 -1.07 -7.34
N GLN A 99 0.72 -2.05 -6.68
CA GLN A 99 -0.26 -1.79 -5.65
C GLN A 99 0.27 -2.39 -4.37
N VAL A 100 0.14 -1.67 -3.28
CA VAL A 100 0.61 -2.11 -1.99
C VAL A 100 -0.53 -1.98 -0.99
N SER A 101 -0.78 -3.01 -0.22
CA SER A 101 -1.79 -2.97 0.82
C SER A 101 -1.13 -3.22 2.13
N GLY A 102 -1.58 -2.61 3.17
CA GLY A 102 -0.97 -2.83 4.48
C GLY A 102 -1.46 -1.82 5.49
N ALA A 103 -0.58 -1.44 6.36
CA ALA A 103 -0.92 -0.52 7.43
C ALA A 103 0.14 0.56 7.55
N LEU A 104 -0.21 1.67 8.09
CA LEU A 104 0.76 2.72 8.31
C LEU A 104 1.47 2.44 9.61
N ARG A 105 2.76 2.66 9.64
CA ARG A 105 3.52 2.47 10.86
C ARG A 105 4.37 3.70 11.11
N ARG A 106 4.43 4.13 12.34
CA ARG A 106 5.25 5.24 12.64
C ARG A 106 6.59 4.72 13.06
N ARG A 107 7.65 5.22 12.46
CA ARG A 107 8.95 4.76 12.78
C ARG A 107 9.67 5.87 13.47
N TYR A 108 10.04 5.69 14.70
CA TYR A 108 10.76 6.70 15.42
C TYR A 108 12.26 6.58 15.32
N ARG A 109 12.94 7.69 15.06
CA ARG A 109 14.33 7.63 14.96
C ARG A 109 14.88 8.16 16.20
N ARG A 110 15.73 7.52 16.85
CA ARG A 110 16.33 7.91 17.98
C ARG A 110 17.01 9.16 17.82
N ALA A 111 17.67 9.37 16.87
CA ALA A 111 18.41 10.54 16.69
C ALA A 111 17.57 11.75 16.43
N ALA A 112 16.39 11.57 16.10
CA ALA A 112 15.61 12.68 15.72
C ALA A 112 15.25 13.49 16.91
N ARG A 113 15.48 14.77 16.89
CA ARG A 113 15.13 15.47 17.96
C ARG A 113 13.85 16.01 17.71
N GLY A 114 13.06 16.33 18.42
CA GLY A 114 11.79 16.81 18.14
C GLY A 114 10.81 15.75 18.00
N GLY A 115 11.14 14.63 18.34
CA GLY A 115 10.23 13.57 18.24
C GLY A 115 9.78 13.24 16.89
N GLY A 116 10.47 13.55 15.97
CA GLY A 116 10.03 13.29 14.69
C GLY A 116 10.00 11.85 14.41
N GLY A 117 9.47 11.42 13.45
CA GLY A 117 9.46 10.07 13.04
C GLY A 117 8.90 10.09 11.67
N THR A 118 9.00 9.04 10.97
CA THR A 118 8.45 8.97 9.65
C THR A 118 7.35 7.98 9.67
N VAL A 119 6.48 8.04 8.70
CA VAL A 119 5.41 7.11 8.57
C VAL A 119 5.72 6.26 7.37
N GLU A 120 5.64 4.96 7.52
CA GLU A 120 5.89 4.04 6.42
C GLU A 120 4.70 3.13 6.27
N VAL A 121 4.62 2.46 5.14
CA VAL A 121 3.57 1.49 4.90
C VAL A 121 4.17 0.13 5.12
N GLU A 122 3.67 -0.60 6.07
CA GLU A 122 4.13 -1.95 6.28
C GLU A 122 3.25 -2.82 5.41
N ALA A 123 3.80 -3.38 4.36
CA ALA A 123 3.02 -4.10 3.38
C ALA A 123 2.64 -5.50 3.82
N THR A 124 1.40 -5.87 3.59
CA THR A 124 0.96 -7.21 3.84
C THR A 124 0.54 -7.84 2.53
N GLY A 125 0.40 -7.05 1.48
CA GLY A 125 0.05 -7.58 0.17
C GLY A 125 0.59 -6.67 -0.89
N VAL A 126 1.06 -7.23 -1.98
CA VAL A 126 1.58 -6.44 -3.07
C VAL A 126 1.16 -7.04 -4.38
N ARG A 127 1.13 -6.25 -5.42
CA ARG A 127 0.77 -6.74 -6.71
C ARG A 127 1.31 -5.85 -7.80
N ALA A 128 1.86 -6.40 -8.82
CA ALA A 128 2.36 -5.60 -9.93
C ALA A 128 1.19 -5.30 -10.83
N LEU A 129 1.04 -4.06 -11.25
CA LEU A 129 -0.03 -3.68 -12.14
C LEU A 129 0.46 -3.43 -13.56
N GLY A 130 1.74 -3.16 -13.72
CA GLY A 130 2.29 -2.95 -15.05
C GLY A 130 3.73 -2.59 -14.98
N THR A 131 4.47 -2.80 -16.01
CA THR A 131 5.89 -2.50 -15.95
C THR A 131 6.06 -1.05 -16.30
N GLY A 132 7.18 -0.55 -15.98
CA GLY A 132 7.44 0.82 -16.25
C GLY A 132 7.34 1.15 -17.70
N GLU A 133 7.74 0.29 -18.54
CA GLU A 133 7.65 0.53 -19.88
C GLU A 133 6.26 0.64 -20.30
N GLU A 134 5.46 -0.28 -19.99
CA GLU A 134 4.12 -0.23 -20.34
C GLU A 134 3.49 0.96 -19.75
N GLY A 135 3.69 1.21 -18.55
CA GLY A 135 3.07 2.29 -17.93
C GLY A 135 3.46 3.56 -18.60
N GLY A 136 4.64 3.64 -18.92
CA GLY A 136 5.03 4.85 -19.50
C GLY A 136 4.34 5.07 -20.75
N ALA A 137 4.24 4.11 -21.45
CA ALA A 137 3.68 4.28 -22.70
C ALA A 137 2.34 4.60 -22.58
N ASP A 138 1.75 4.02 -21.94
CA ASP A 138 0.50 4.09 -21.89
C ASP A 138 -0.27 5.14 -21.65
N PRO A 139 -0.14 5.68 -20.80
CA PRO A 139 -1.02 6.63 -20.41
C PRO A 139 -1.49 7.39 -21.51
N THR A 140 -0.91 7.97 -22.12
CA THR A 140 -1.37 8.72 -23.08
C THR A 140 -1.37 8.03 -24.22
N GLY A 141 -0.95 7.08 -24.13
CA GLY A 141 -1.01 6.40 -25.20
C GLY A 141 -0.29 6.98 -26.24
N ARG A 142 -0.04 7.59 -26.55
CA ARG A 142 0.51 8.04 -27.56
C ARG A 142 1.74 8.08 -27.57
N THR A 143 2.16 7.89 -27.56
CA THR A 143 3.23 7.98 -27.53
C THR A 143 3.92 7.51 -28.20
N PRO A 144 3.90 7.10 -28.33
CA PRO A 144 4.61 6.56 -28.79
C PRO A 144 5.07 6.86 -29.86
N ASP A 145 4.87 7.07 -30.20
CA ASP A 145 5.20 7.30 -31.16
C ASP A 145 5.93 8.03 -31.42
N ARG A 146 6.19 8.40 -31.31
CA ARG A 146 6.84 9.09 -31.58
C ARG A 146 7.70 9.04 -31.91
N PRO A 147 8.00 9.13 -32.22
CA PRO A 147 8.93 9.20 -32.59
C PRO A 147 9.46 9.23 -32.72
#